data_3be7cad900a34410d7e0e3fef0200104
#
_entry.id   3be7cad900a34410d7e0e3fef0200104
#
_cell.length_a   1.000
_cell.length_b   1.000
_cell.length_c   1.000
_cell.angle_alpha   90.00
_cell.angle_beta   90.00
_cell.angle_gamma   90.00
#
_symmetry.space_group_name_H-M   'P 1'
#
loop_
_entity.id
_entity.type
_entity.pdbx_description
1 polymer ?
#
loop_
_entity_poly.entity_id
_entity_poly.type
_entity_poly.pdbx_seq_one_letter_code
_entity_poly.pdbx_strand_id
1 'polypeptide(L)'
;QEYVFKILEPIFCHTERGRSLFCIDNNLMKEDDIFRMPDFADFLDTLSIEGVDFFYKGEISDIILNAQSNGGLLQRQDLDQYKVIERDPIVTNFYNHHILSNPPMAVSGILIDFTLKLLNLKHSDQSKITLSDLAYAFEVTNMAREKHIHKPADYINFNTVYESYKDIYIKQIEQHSIGGFPEDRFGSTTHISVIDKYGNASSATTTNGEGCGSILPEAGFMMNNMLGEEDLNPDGFFLHPPGTRLPTMMAPTIVLKDGKPVLVTGSAGSNRIRSVIIQMIVNTLCNGMDLVKSTDSPRIHIEGNILHAEPGVPDDELDKLSKHFKIKKWHDKNVFFGGCNSVMNDKGAGDPRRWGYTVTV
;
A
#
# COMPACT_ATOMS: atom_id res chain seq x y z
N GLN A 1 11.38 14.55 -0.67
CA GLN A 1 12.12 13.42 -1.28
C GLN A 1 13.43 13.14 -0.53
N GLU A 2 14.17 14.14 -0.05
CA GLU A 2 15.43 13.97 0.71
C GLU A 2 15.29 12.97 1.87
N TYR A 3 14.21 13.07 2.64
CA TYR A 3 13.95 12.13 3.74
C TYR A 3 13.82 10.67 3.27
N VAL A 4 13.14 10.44 2.13
CA VAL A 4 13.03 9.09 1.54
C VAL A 4 14.39 8.60 1.06
N PHE A 5 15.20 9.47 0.47
CA PHE A 5 16.56 9.14 0.06
C PHE A 5 17.43 8.74 1.25
N LYS A 6 17.34 9.45 2.37
CA LYS A 6 18.08 9.12 3.61
C LYS A 6 17.67 7.75 4.18
N ILE A 7 16.38 7.43 4.18
CA ILE A 7 15.91 6.12 4.65
C ILE A 7 16.37 4.99 3.73
N LEU A 8 16.36 5.21 2.42
CA LEU A 8 16.73 4.22 1.41
C LEU A 8 18.22 4.26 1.04
N GLU A 9 19.01 5.09 1.69
CA GLU A 9 20.45 5.20 1.44
C GLU A 9 21.19 3.85 1.45
N PRO A 10 20.94 2.93 2.40
CA PRO A 10 21.60 1.62 2.39
C PRO A 10 21.28 0.80 1.13
N ILE A 11 20.11 1.00 0.53
CA ILE A 11 19.68 0.33 -0.71
C ILE A 11 20.25 1.08 -1.92
N PHE A 12 20.08 2.39 -1.98
CA PHE A 12 20.51 3.21 -3.10
C PHE A 12 22.04 3.24 -3.27
N CYS A 13 22.76 3.20 -2.16
CA CYS A 13 24.22 3.23 -2.15
C CYS A 13 24.87 1.85 -1.98
N HIS A 14 24.11 0.76 -2.12
CA HIS A 14 24.61 -0.61 -1.97
C HIS A 14 25.65 -0.97 -3.04
N THR A 15 25.41 -0.61 -4.29
CA THR A 15 26.30 -0.88 -5.42
C THR A 15 27.01 0.38 -5.91
N GLU A 16 28.13 0.22 -6.63
CA GLU A 16 28.82 1.33 -7.27
C GLU A 16 27.91 2.07 -8.25
N ARG A 17 27.10 1.34 -9.02
CA ARG A 17 26.13 1.92 -9.95
C ARG A 17 25.04 2.69 -9.21
N GLY A 18 24.53 2.17 -8.11
CA GLY A 18 23.61 2.91 -7.25
C GLY A 18 24.22 4.21 -6.74
N ARG A 19 25.45 4.16 -6.23
CA ARG A 19 26.16 5.39 -5.81
C ARG A 19 26.35 6.39 -6.94
N SER A 20 26.70 5.94 -8.13
CA SER A 20 26.84 6.84 -9.30
C SER A 20 25.53 7.53 -9.70
N LEU A 21 24.39 6.94 -9.39
CA LEU A 21 23.07 7.45 -9.74
C LEU A 21 22.47 8.36 -8.63
N PHE A 22 22.67 7.97 -7.36
CA PHE A 22 22.02 8.62 -6.21
C PHE A 22 22.94 9.51 -5.38
N CYS A 23 24.24 9.58 -5.71
CA CYS A 23 25.19 10.42 -4.99
C CYS A 23 25.90 11.42 -5.90
N ILE A 24 26.21 12.60 -5.36
CA ILE A 24 27.05 13.62 -5.95
C ILE A 24 28.25 13.79 -5.02
N ASP A 25 29.48 13.68 -5.54
CA ASP A 25 30.73 13.78 -4.78
C ASP A 25 30.73 12.87 -3.53
N ASN A 26 30.27 11.62 -3.70
CA ASN A 26 30.10 10.61 -2.65
C ASN A 26 29.09 10.95 -1.53
N ASN A 27 28.31 11.99 -1.68
CA ASN A 27 27.23 12.32 -0.76
C ASN A 27 25.88 12.01 -1.42
N LEU A 28 24.94 11.47 -0.64
CA LEU A 28 23.59 11.25 -1.09
C LEU A 28 22.96 12.56 -1.58
N MET A 29 22.23 12.49 -2.70
CA MET A 29 21.54 13.66 -3.27
C MET A 29 20.57 14.28 -2.26
N LYS A 30 20.50 15.62 -2.29
CA LYS A 30 19.69 16.46 -1.39
C LYS A 30 18.60 17.18 -2.16
N GLU A 31 17.85 17.99 -1.44
CA GLU A 31 16.94 18.99 -2.02
C GLU A 31 17.72 19.89 -3.00
N ASP A 32 17.09 20.23 -4.11
CA ASP A 32 17.63 21.00 -5.24
C ASP A 32 18.66 20.30 -6.16
N ASP A 33 19.13 19.11 -5.82
CA ASP A 33 19.95 18.32 -6.73
C ASP A 33 19.12 17.78 -7.90
N ILE A 34 19.72 17.72 -9.08
CA ILE A 34 19.04 17.25 -10.29
C ILE A 34 19.28 15.76 -10.49
N PHE A 35 18.23 14.95 -10.25
CA PHE A 35 18.24 13.53 -10.51
C PHE A 35 18.02 13.24 -12.01
N ARG A 36 18.89 12.44 -12.61
CA ARG A 36 18.82 12.07 -14.04
C ARG A 36 19.06 10.57 -14.22
N MET A 37 18.25 9.96 -15.09
CA MET A 37 18.32 8.55 -15.45
C MET A 37 18.33 8.40 -16.98
N PRO A 38 19.43 8.72 -17.67
CA PRO A 38 19.47 8.66 -19.14
C PRO A 38 19.21 7.25 -19.67
N ASP A 39 19.88 6.21 -19.11
CA ASP A 39 19.68 4.84 -19.55
C ASP A 39 18.22 4.37 -19.38
N PHE A 40 17.54 4.83 -18.33
CA PHE A 40 16.12 4.53 -18.13
C PHE A 40 15.23 5.26 -19.14
N ALA A 41 15.59 6.47 -19.54
CA ALA A 41 14.88 7.19 -20.60
C ALA A 41 15.00 6.45 -21.95
N ASP A 42 16.20 6.04 -22.34
CA ASP A 42 16.45 5.27 -23.54
C ASP A 42 15.72 3.92 -23.55
N PHE A 43 15.69 3.25 -22.38
CA PHE A 43 14.89 2.05 -22.19
C PHE A 43 13.40 2.29 -22.41
N LEU A 44 12.84 3.37 -21.86
CA LEU A 44 11.42 3.70 -22.02
C LEU A 44 11.07 4.03 -23.47
N ASP A 45 11.93 4.75 -24.17
CA ASP A 45 11.76 5.05 -25.60
C ASP A 45 11.73 3.77 -26.44
N THR A 46 12.68 2.86 -26.21
CA THR A 46 12.72 1.56 -26.88
C THR A 46 11.48 0.71 -26.56
N LEU A 47 11.10 0.63 -25.28
CA LEU A 47 9.91 -0.12 -24.83
C LEU A 47 8.62 0.44 -25.49
N SER A 48 8.55 1.76 -25.71
CA SER A 48 7.38 2.37 -26.35
C SER A 48 7.24 1.97 -27.83
N ILE A 49 8.33 1.64 -28.50
CA ILE A 49 8.38 1.26 -29.91
C ILE A 49 8.22 -0.26 -30.07
N GLU A 50 8.98 -1.06 -29.29
CA GLU A 50 9.06 -2.51 -29.44
C GLU A 50 8.01 -3.27 -28.61
N GLY A 51 7.41 -2.60 -27.62
CA GLY A 51 6.36 -3.16 -26.78
C GLY A 51 6.87 -4.12 -25.69
N VAL A 52 5.93 -4.79 -25.02
CA VAL A 52 6.22 -5.58 -23.82
C VAL A 52 7.10 -6.82 -24.04
N ASP A 53 7.15 -7.35 -25.25
CA ASP A 53 7.99 -8.49 -25.58
C ASP A 53 9.48 -8.14 -25.51
N PHE A 54 9.87 -6.89 -25.75
CA PHE A 54 11.22 -6.38 -25.52
C PHE A 54 11.67 -6.61 -24.06
N PHE A 55 10.75 -6.37 -23.10
CA PHE A 55 11.05 -6.57 -21.68
C PHE A 55 11.07 -8.05 -21.29
N TYR A 56 10.03 -8.81 -21.63
CA TYR A 56 9.84 -10.16 -21.09
C TYR A 56 10.56 -11.27 -21.90
N LYS A 57 10.79 -11.07 -23.19
CA LYS A 57 11.36 -12.09 -24.10
C LYS A 57 12.58 -11.60 -24.87
N GLY A 58 12.81 -10.28 -24.89
CA GLY A 58 13.90 -9.65 -25.62
C GLY A 58 15.13 -9.39 -24.75
N GLU A 59 15.91 -8.41 -25.18
CA GLU A 59 17.22 -8.05 -24.62
C GLU A 59 17.18 -7.78 -23.11
N ILE A 60 16.14 -7.09 -22.62
CA ILE A 60 16.01 -6.76 -21.19
C ILE A 60 15.90 -8.01 -20.34
N SER A 61 15.20 -9.04 -20.82
CA SER A 61 15.11 -10.33 -20.11
C SER A 61 16.48 -11.01 -19.99
N ASP A 62 17.34 -10.90 -21.01
CA ASP A 62 18.70 -11.43 -20.95
C ASP A 62 19.56 -10.66 -19.95
N ILE A 63 19.47 -9.33 -19.94
CA ILE A 63 20.16 -8.47 -18.96
C ILE A 63 19.74 -8.82 -17.53
N ILE A 64 18.43 -9.00 -17.28
CA ILE A 64 17.89 -9.40 -15.96
C ILE A 64 18.49 -10.74 -15.52
N LEU A 65 18.47 -11.74 -16.38
CA LEU A 65 18.98 -13.07 -16.06
C LEU A 65 20.49 -13.09 -15.84
N ASN A 66 21.24 -12.36 -16.66
CA ASN A 66 22.68 -12.20 -16.49
C ASN A 66 23.04 -11.50 -15.17
N ALA A 67 22.31 -10.46 -14.79
CA ALA A 67 22.50 -9.76 -13.52
C ALA A 67 22.27 -10.66 -12.30
N GLN A 68 21.53 -11.75 -12.45
CA GLN A 68 21.22 -12.71 -11.39
C GLN A 68 22.08 -13.97 -11.42
N SER A 69 23.07 -14.06 -12.29
CA SER A 69 23.93 -15.26 -12.45
C SER A 69 24.62 -15.72 -11.16
N ASN A 70 24.79 -14.82 -10.18
CA ASN A 70 25.43 -15.07 -8.89
C ASN A 70 24.45 -15.37 -7.74
N GLY A 71 23.37 -16.11 -8.01
CA GLY A 71 22.44 -16.59 -6.97
C GLY A 71 21.05 -15.95 -6.99
N GLY A 72 20.70 -15.25 -8.06
CA GLY A 72 19.32 -14.80 -8.29
C GLY A 72 18.38 -15.98 -8.53
N LEU A 73 17.09 -15.78 -8.26
CA LEU A 73 16.07 -16.82 -8.29
C LEU A 73 15.26 -16.85 -9.58
N LEU A 74 15.23 -15.74 -10.33
CA LEU A 74 14.47 -15.65 -11.59
C LEU A 74 15.09 -16.53 -12.68
N GLN A 75 14.22 -17.21 -13.39
CA GLN A 75 14.58 -18.04 -14.53
C GLN A 75 13.92 -17.52 -15.81
N ARG A 76 14.42 -17.90 -16.96
CA ARG A 76 13.83 -17.56 -18.28
C ARG A 76 12.34 -17.87 -18.31
N GLN A 77 11.93 -19.01 -17.78
CA GLN A 77 10.55 -19.45 -17.72
C GLN A 77 9.64 -18.47 -16.95
N ASP A 78 10.15 -17.82 -15.91
CA ASP A 78 9.36 -16.87 -15.11
C ASP A 78 9.00 -15.63 -15.93
N LEU A 79 9.92 -15.17 -16.76
CA LEU A 79 9.70 -14.02 -17.65
C LEU A 79 8.83 -14.40 -18.85
N ASP A 80 9.11 -15.51 -19.53
CA ASP A 80 8.38 -15.96 -20.71
C ASP A 80 6.92 -16.30 -20.41
N GLN A 81 6.62 -16.81 -19.21
CA GLN A 81 5.28 -17.22 -18.79
C GLN A 81 4.51 -16.11 -18.08
N TYR A 82 5.14 -14.97 -17.80
CA TYR A 82 4.45 -13.87 -17.14
C TYR A 82 3.28 -13.38 -17.99
N LYS A 83 2.12 -13.23 -17.36
CA LYS A 83 0.91 -12.68 -17.98
C LYS A 83 0.19 -11.75 -17.02
N VAL A 84 -0.31 -10.65 -17.54
CA VAL A 84 -1.30 -9.83 -16.85
C VAL A 84 -2.56 -10.66 -16.64
N ILE A 85 -3.14 -10.59 -15.46
CA ILE A 85 -4.41 -11.26 -15.14
C ILE A 85 -5.45 -10.22 -14.84
N GLU A 86 -6.52 -10.22 -15.63
CA GLU A 86 -7.72 -9.45 -15.34
C GLU A 86 -8.55 -10.17 -14.29
N ARG A 87 -9.09 -9.42 -13.34
CA ARG A 87 -9.94 -9.93 -12.26
C ARG A 87 -11.06 -8.96 -11.96
N ASP A 88 -12.23 -9.51 -11.63
CA ASP A 88 -13.30 -8.70 -11.08
C ASP A 88 -12.92 -8.15 -9.72
N PRO A 89 -13.22 -6.88 -9.40
CA PRO A 89 -12.94 -6.30 -8.11
C PRO A 89 -13.80 -6.93 -6.99
N ILE A 90 -13.29 -6.87 -5.75
CA ILE A 90 -14.16 -7.00 -4.58
C ILE A 90 -15.05 -5.76 -4.54
N VAL A 91 -16.35 -5.98 -4.31
CA VAL A 91 -17.32 -4.90 -4.12
C VAL A 91 -17.86 -4.94 -2.70
N THR A 92 -17.54 -3.90 -1.92
CA THR A 92 -18.04 -3.71 -0.56
C THR A 92 -19.13 -2.65 -0.55
N ASN A 93 -20.31 -3.00 -0.04
CA ASN A 93 -21.37 -2.01 0.18
C ASN A 93 -21.15 -1.29 1.51
N PHE A 94 -20.99 0.03 1.48
CA PHE A 94 -20.71 0.85 2.64
C PHE A 94 -21.29 2.26 2.49
N TYR A 95 -22.16 2.68 3.42
CA TYR A 95 -22.80 4.00 3.44
C TYR A 95 -23.41 4.43 2.09
N ASN A 96 -24.22 3.58 1.49
CA ASN A 96 -24.83 3.79 0.17
C ASN A 96 -23.82 3.99 -0.98
N HIS A 97 -22.60 3.47 -0.81
CA HIS A 97 -21.58 3.46 -1.83
C HIS A 97 -21.14 2.02 -2.12
N HIS A 98 -20.62 1.80 -3.33
CA HIS A 98 -19.94 0.59 -3.71
C HIS A 98 -18.43 0.86 -3.74
N ILE A 99 -17.69 0.20 -2.87
CA ILE A 99 -16.24 0.33 -2.76
C ILE A 99 -15.62 -0.84 -3.51
N LEU A 100 -14.91 -0.52 -4.59
CA LEU A 100 -14.23 -1.49 -5.45
C LEU A 100 -12.75 -1.50 -5.08
N SER A 101 -12.21 -2.68 -4.78
CA SER A 101 -10.80 -2.87 -4.49
C SER A 101 -10.27 -4.17 -5.09
N ASN A 102 -8.98 -4.39 -5.05
CA ASN A 102 -8.36 -5.59 -5.61
C ASN A 102 -8.85 -6.86 -4.91
N PRO A 103 -9.19 -7.91 -5.70
CA PRO A 103 -9.61 -9.22 -5.18
C PRO A 103 -8.41 -10.02 -4.64
N PRO A 104 -8.65 -11.26 -4.08
CA PRO A 104 -7.56 -12.16 -3.73
C PRO A 104 -6.56 -12.34 -4.88
N MET A 105 -5.45 -12.35 -4.55
CA MET A 105 -4.15 -12.26 -3.94
C MET A 105 -3.74 -10.84 -3.44
N ALA A 106 -4.58 -9.82 -3.56
CA ALA A 106 -4.33 -8.52 -2.94
C ALA A 106 -4.81 -8.54 -1.48
N VAL A 107 -3.87 -8.54 -0.56
CA VAL A 107 -4.12 -8.65 0.89
C VAL A 107 -4.96 -7.47 1.40
N SER A 108 -4.52 -6.25 1.09
CA SER A 108 -5.19 -5.07 1.63
C SER A 108 -6.61 -4.89 1.12
N GLY A 109 -6.92 -5.27 -0.13
CA GLY A 109 -8.28 -5.20 -0.66
C GLY A 109 -9.27 -6.03 0.17
N ILE A 110 -8.88 -7.24 0.52
CA ILE A 110 -9.68 -8.17 1.33
C ILE A 110 -9.83 -7.65 2.77
N LEU A 111 -8.75 -7.12 3.35
CA LEU A 111 -8.76 -6.61 4.71
C LEU A 111 -9.55 -5.29 4.82
N ILE A 112 -9.57 -4.48 3.76
CA ILE A 112 -10.44 -3.29 3.65
C ILE A 112 -11.90 -3.73 3.66
N ASP A 113 -12.28 -4.71 2.81
CA ASP A 113 -13.64 -5.27 2.75
C ASP A 113 -14.07 -5.78 4.14
N PHE A 114 -13.24 -6.57 4.79
CA PHE A 114 -13.51 -7.11 6.11
C PHE A 114 -13.72 -6.02 7.16
N THR A 115 -12.82 -5.03 7.21
CA THR A 115 -12.91 -3.92 8.17
C THR A 115 -14.15 -3.05 7.94
N LEU A 116 -14.46 -2.73 6.69
CA LEU A 116 -15.66 -1.93 6.37
C LEU A 116 -16.95 -2.67 6.71
N LYS A 117 -16.99 -4.00 6.54
CA LYS A 117 -18.12 -4.82 6.99
C LYS A 117 -18.29 -4.79 8.50
N LEU A 118 -17.19 -4.84 9.28
CA LEU A 118 -17.26 -4.69 10.74
C LEU A 118 -17.82 -3.31 11.13
N LEU A 119 -17.30 -2.24 10.54
CA LEU A 119 -17.79 -0.89 10.80
C LEU A 119 -19.30 -0.76 10.46
N ASN A 120 -19.75 -1.36 9.39
CA ASN A 120 -21.15 -1.33 8.96
C ASN A 120 -22.10 -2.01 9.97
N LEU A 121 -21.64 -3.01 10.73
CA LEU A 121 -22.44 -3.66 11.77
C LEU A 121 -22.88 -2.68 12.86
N LYS A 122 -21.99 -1.79 13.26
CA LYS A 122 -22.23 -0.83 14.36
C LYS A 122 -22.85 0.48 13.86
N HIS A 123 -22.60 0.82 12.60
CA HIS A 123 -22.99 2.10 12.00
C HIS A 123 -23.94 1.93 10.80
N SER A 124 -24.84 0.93 10.86
CA SER A 124 -25.84 0.68 9.81
C SER A 124 -26.83 1.85 9.61
N ASP A 125 -26.98 2.70 10.61
CA ASP A 125 -27.75 3.94 10.60
C ASP A 125 -27.02 5.13 9.95
N GLN A 126 -25.81 4.88 9.40
CA GLN A 126 -24.95 5.90 8.82
C GLN A 126 -24.47 6.98 9.81
N SER A 127 -24.40 6.64 11.08
CA SER A 127 -23.83 7.50 12.11
C SER A 127 -22.32 7.71 11.90
N LYS A 128 -21.78 8.78 12.48
CA LYS A 128 -20.34 9.05 12.44
C LYS A 128 -19.53 7.93 13.07
N ILE A 129 -18.45 7.57 12.41
CA ILE A 129 -17.50 6.56 12.89
C ILE A 129 -16.44 7.28 13.72
N THR A 130 -16.23 6.81 14.93
CA THR A 130 -15.24 7.37 15.86
C THR A 130 -13.86 6.75 15.65
N LEU A 131 -12.84 7.38 16.26
CA LEU A 131 -11.49 6.84 16.28
C LEU A 131 -11.44 5.47 16.99
N SER A 132 -12.20 5.31 18.05
CA SER A 132 -12.32 4.06 18.79
C SER A 132 -12.92 2.94 17.92
N ASP A 133 -13.96 3.24 17.13
CA ASP A 133 -14.56 2.25 16.23
C ASP A 133 -13.53 1.77 15.19
N LEU A 134 -12.73 2.70 14.63
CA LEU A 134 -11.65 2.37 13.70
C LEU A 134 -10.57 1.51 14.36
N ALA A 135 -10.12 1.88 15.57
CA ALA A 135 -9.09 1.15 16.29
C ALA A 135 -9.50 -0.30 16.54
N TYR A 136 -10.69 -0.52 17.08
CA TYR A 136 -11.20 -1.87 17.33
C TYR A 136 -11.44 -2.66 16.03
N ALA A 137 -11.91 -2.03 14.97
CA ALA A 137 -12.08 -2.70 13.67
C ALA A 137 -10.73 -3.12 13.06
N PHE A 138 -9.70 -2.29 13.19
CA PHE A 138 -8.34 -2.65 12.76
C PHE A 138 -7.77 -3.81 13.54
N GLU A 139 -7.92 -3.81 14.87
CA GLU A 139 -7.46 -4.88 15.74
C GLU A 139 -8.13 -6.21 15.39
N VAL A 140 -9.47 -6.25 15.32
CA VAL A 140 -10.22 -7.46 14.99
C VAL A 140 -9.84 -7.99 13.61
N THR A 141 -9.62 -7.10 12.64
CA THR A 141 -9.13 -7.49 11.30
C THR A 141 -7.73 -8.09 11.36
N ASN A 142 -6.83 -7.53 12.19
CA ASN A 142 -5.48 -8.07 12.39
C ASN A 142 -5.53 -9.47 13.01
N MET A 143 -6.33 -9.65 14.07
CA MET A 143 -6.53 -10.95 14.70
C MET A 143 -7.04 -12.01 13.72
N ALA A 144 -8.04 -11.65 12.90
CA ALA A 144 -8.56 -12.56 11.89
C ALA A 144 -7.49 -12.93 10.86
N ARG A 145 -6.70 -11.93 10.40
CA ARG A 145 -5.59 -12.16 9.47
C ARG A 145 -4.56 -13.13 10.06
N GLU A 146 -4.04 -12.86 11.24
CA GLU A 146 -3.02 -13.68 11.89
C GLU A 146 -3.46 -15.12 12.09
N LYS A 147 -4.72 -15.33 12.46
CA LYS A 147 -5.23 -16.66 12.76
C LYS A 147 -5.56 -17.49 11.52
N HIS A 148 -5.91 -16.87 10.40
CA HIS A 148 -6.49 -17.57 9.26
C HIS A 148 -5.72 -17.45 7.96
N ILE A 149 -4.64 -16.67 7.93
CA ILE A 149 -3.85 -16.48 6.73
C ILE A 149 -2.41 -16.91 6.99
N HIS A 150 -2.04 -18.06 6.42
CA HIS A 150 -0.71 -18.65 6.50
C HIS A 150 -0.06 -18.84 5.12
N LYS A 151 -0.86 -18.80 4.05
CA LYS A 151 -0.40 -18.92 2.67
C LYS A 151 -1.30 -18.13 1.73
N PRO A 152 -0.81 -17.79 0.52
CA PRO A 152 -1.58 -16.98 -0.43
C PRO A 152 -3.00 -17.50 -0.74
N ALA A 153 -3.19 -18.81 -0.79
CA ALA A 153 -4.50 -19.40 -1.07
C ALA A 153 -5.56 -19.11 0.01
N ASP A 154 -5.15 -18.84 1.25
CA ASP A 154 -6.08 -18.58 2.36
C ASP A 154 -6.84 -17.27 2.17
N TYR A 155 -6.29 -16.32 1.41
CA TYR A 155 -6.98 -15.07 1.09
C TYR A 155 -8.25 -15.27 0.29
N ILE A 156 -8.36 -16.34 -0.50
CA ILE A 156 -9.54 -16.60 -1.35
C ILE A 156 -10.80 -16.76 -0.52
N ASN A 157 -10.68 -17.41 0.64
CA ASN A 157 -11.81 -17.73 1.51
C ASN A 157 -11.83 -16.89 2.81
N PHE A 158 -10.99 -15.88 2.92
CA PHE A 158 -10.85 -15.11 4.17
C PHE A 158 -12.17 -14.50 4.66
N ASN A 159 -13.01 -14.04 3.74
CA ASN A 159 -14.29 -13.45 4.11
C ASN A 159 -15.26 -14.46 4.76
N THR A 160 -15.04 -15.77 4.65
CA THR A 160 -15.88 -16.77 5.31
C THR A 160 -15.74 -16.77 6.83
N VAL A 161 -14.62 -16.25 7.35
CA VAL A 161 -14.38 -16.18 8.80
C VAL A 161 -15.05 -14.96 9.47
N TYR A 162 -15.58 -14.03 8.67
CA TYR A 162 -16.19 -12.80 9.15
C TYR A 162 -17.22 -13.00 10.26
N GLU A 163 -18.10 -13.98 10.12
CA GLU A 163 -19.15 -14.29 11.09
C GLU A 163 -18.60 -14.63 12.48
N SER A 164 -17.40 -15.23 12.54
CA SER A 164 -16.75 -15.58 13.81
C SER A 164 -16.17 -14.36 14.55
N TYR A 165 -15.97 -13.23 13.85
CA TYR A 165 -15.33 -12.03 14.40
C TYR A 165 -16.27 -10.88 14.67
N LYS A 166 -17.49 -10.87 14.09
CA LYS A 166 -18.46 -9.81 14.29
C LYS A 166 -18.81 -9.60 15.76
N ASP A 167 -18.98 -10.66 16.52
CA ASP A 167 -19.31 -10.59 17.94
C ASP A 167 -18.13 -10.05 18.79
N ILE A 168 -16.91 -10.38 18.42
CA ILE A 168 -15.70 -9.84 19.05
C ILE A 168 -15.67 -8.31 18.89
N TYR A 169 -15.94 -7.84 17.68
CA TYR A 169 -15.98 -6.41 17.39
C TYR A 169 -17.14 -5.69 18.12
N ILE A 170 -18.37 -6.23 18.04
CA ILE A 170 -19.55 -5.61 18.66
C ILE A 170 -19.39 -5.52 20.18
N LYS A 171 -18.90 -6.58 20.82
CA LYS A 171 -18.74 -6.67 22.27
C LYS A 171 -17.43 -6.06 22.77
N GLN A 172 -16.55 -5.65 21.87
CA GLN A 172 -15.20 -5.15 22.19
C GLN A 172 -14.48 -6.06 23.18
N ILE A 173 -14.51 -7.39 22.90
CA ILE A 173 -13.87 -8.40 23.73
C ILE A 173 -12.37 -8.14 23.69
N GLU A 174 -11.76 -7.99 24.88
CA GLU A 174 -10.31 -7.79 25.01
C GLU A 174 -9.55 -9.03 24.53
N GLN A 175 -9.05 -8.95 23.32
CA GLN A 175 -8.10 -9.86 22.70
C GLN A 175 -7.17 -9.03 21.84
N HIS A 176 -5.90 -9.36 21.81
CA HIS A 176 -4.92 -8.65 20.99
C HIS A 176 -4.35 -9.56 19.92
N SER A 177 -4.05 -8.97 18.77
CA SER A 177 -3.17 -9.62 17.80
C SER A 177 -1.77 -9.75 18.39
N ILE A 178 -1.08 -10.85 18.10
CA ILE A 178 0.24 -11.15 18.65
C ILE A 178 1.34 -10.64 17.74
N GLY A 179 1.06 -10.50 16.44
CA GLY A 179 1.99 -10.08 15.42
C GLY A 179 2.23 -8.58 15.40
N GLY A 180 3.43 -8.20 15.07
CA GLY A 180 3.83 -6.83 14.78
C GLY A 180 5.08 -6.85 13.93
N PHE A 181 5.18 -5.93 12.99
CA PHE A 181 6.38 -5.78 12.15
C PHE A 181 7.26 -4.65 12.67
N PRO A 182 8.59 -4.70 12.46
CA PRO A 182 9.48 -3.61 12.83
C PRO A 182 9.05 -2.27 12.23
N GLU A 183 9.21 -1.20 13.01
CA GLU A 183 8.73 0.15 12.70
C GLU A 183 9.46 0.83 11.53
N ASP A 184 10.64 0.35 11.17
CA ASP A 184 11.59 0.98 10.24
C ASP A 184 11.37 0.56 8.79
N ARG A 185 10.27 -0.09 8.45
CA ARG A 185 9.99 -0.57 7.10
C ARG A 185 9.22 0.45 6.29
N PHE A 186 9.88 0.95 5.27
CA PHE A 186 9.39 1.99 4.39
C PHE A 186 9.36 1.48 2.94
N GLY A 187 8.24 0.89 2.52
CA GLY A 187 8.12 0.44 1.13
C GLY A 187 8.15 1.59 0.12
N SER A 188 8.77 1.38 -1.05
CA SER A 188 8.81 2.31 -2.17
C SER A 188 7.58 2.18 -3.08
N THR A 189 6.41 2.18 -2.50
CA THR A 189 5.13 2.12 -3.20
C THR A 189 4.68 3.51 -3.64
N THR A 190 4.11 3.61 -4.85
CA THR A 190 3.53 4.85 -5.40
C THR A 190 2.09 4.60 -5.83
N HIS A 191 1.24 5.63 -5.69
CA HIS A 191 -0.16 5.55 -6.08
C HIS A 191 -0.59 6.77 -6.93
N ILE A 192 -1.38 6.50 -7.98
CA ILE A 192 -1.96 7.51 -8.87
C ILE A 192 -3.47 7.29 -8.94
N SER A 193 -4.22 8.36 -8.70
CA SER A 193 -5.68 8.43 -8.86
C SER A 193 -6.06 9.42 -9.94
N VAL A 194 -6.96 9.04 -10.84
CA VAL A 194 -7.42 9.88 -11.95
C VAL A 194 -8.94 9.77 -12.11
N ILE A 195 -9.61 10.90 -12.34
CA ILE A 195 -10.96 10.97 -12.90
C ILE A 195 -10.91 11.94 -14.09
N ASP A 196 -11.36 11.50 -15.25
CA ASP A 196 -11.41 12.34 -16.44
C ASP A 196 -12.73 13.10 -16.57
N LYS A 197 -12.77 14.04 -17.52
CA LYS A 197 -13.97 14.85 -17.80
C LYS A 197 -15.20 14.05 -18.27
N TYR A 198 -15.03 12.80 -18.65
CA TYR A 198 -16.11 11.91 -19.07
C TYR A 198 -16.63 11.05 -17.93
N GLY A 199 -15.99 11.10 -16.74
CA GLY A 199 -16.30 10.29 -15.60
C GLY A 199 -15.62 8.92 -15.60
N ASN A 200 -14.65 8.67 -16.47
CA ASN A 200 -13.80 7.48 -16.36
C ASN A 200 -12.86 7.65 -15.16
N ALA A 201 -12.68 6.57 -14.42
CA ALA A 201 -11.84 6.56 -13.23
C ALA A 201 -10.73 5.50 -13.33
N SER A 202 -9.53 5.87 -12.91
CA SER A 202 -8.40 4.95 -12.81
C SER A 202 -7.69 5.11 -11.47
N SER A 203 -7.38 3.98 -10.84
CA SER A 203 -6.66 3.89 -9.59
C SER A 203 -5.51 2.90 -9.77
N ALA A 204 -4.28 3.37 -9.74
CA ALA A 204 -3.11 2.55 -10.02
C ALA A 204 -2.08 2.63 -8.88
N THR A 205 -1.67 1.48 -8.38
CA THR A 205 -0.61 1.37 -7.38
C THR A 205 0.50 0.50 -7.92
N THR A 206 1.74 1.00 -7.85
CA THR A 206 2.95 0.27 -8.24
C THR A 206 3.94 0.23 -7.09
N THR A 207 4.77 -0.82 -7.04
CA THR A 207 5.77 -0.97 -5.98
C THR A 207 6.99 -1.74 -6.46
N ASN A 208 8.15 -1.35 -5.94
CA ASN A 208 9.39 -2.14 -6.01
C ASN A 208 9.68 -2.88 -4.69
N GLY A 209 8.69 -2.94 -3.79
CA GLY A 209 8.99 -3.26 -2.40
C GLY A 209 9.81 -2.15 -1.77
N GLU A 210 10.99 -2.46 -1.29
CA GLU A 210 12.00 -1.47 -0.90
C GLU A 210 13.03 -1.24 -2.01
N GLY A 211 13.08 -2.15 -2.99
CA GLY A 211 14.09 -2.23 -4.03
C GLY A 211 15.26 -3.13 -3.61
N CYS A 212 15.84 -3.84 -4.57
CA CYS A 212 16.91 -4.82 -4.28
C CYS A 212 18.32 -4.21 -4.19
N GLY A 213 18.47 -2.90 -4.42
CA GLY A 213 19.77 -2.22 -4.45
C GLY A 213 20.58 -2.41 -5.73
N SER A 214 20.14 -3.26 -6.65
CA SER A 214 20.82 -3.51 -7.93
C SER A 214 20.14 -2.72 -9.05
N ILE A 215 20.89 -1.83 -9.68
CA ILE A 215 20.50 -1.11 -10.90
C ILE A 215 20.93 -1.93 -12.10
N LEU A 216 20.01 -2.29 -12.97
CA LEU A 216 20.31 -3.02 -14.19
C LEU A 216 21.18 -2.16 -15.12
N PRO A 217 22.33 -2.68 -15.60
CA PRO A 217 23.07 -2.04 -16.67
C PRO A 217 22.19 -1.84 -17.90
N GLU A 218 22.42 -0.78 -18.66
CA GLU A 218 21.77 -0.50 -19.96
C GLU A 218 20.26 -0.21 -19.90
N ALA A 219 19.57 -0.70 -18.86
CA ALA A 219 18.14 -0.42 -18.61
C ALA A 219 17.90 0.69 -17.56
N GLY A 220 18.90 0.95 -16.71
CA GLY A 220 18.92 2.08 -15.78
C GLY A 220 17.90 2.02 -14.64
N PHE A 221 17.13 0.94 -14.45
CA PHE A 221 16.16 0.83 -13.36
C PHE A 221 16.58 -0.19 -12.30
N MET A 222 16.08 0.00 -11.08
CA MET A 222 16.29 -0.91 -9.97
C MET A 222 15.27 -2.06 -10.00
N MET A 223 15.73 -3.28 -9.81
CA MET A 223 14.84 -4.44 -9.62
C MET A 223 14.12 -4.35 -8.27
N ASN A 224 12.92 -4.96 -8.21
CA ASN A 224 12.17 -5.04 -6.96
C ASN A 224 12.77 -6.11 -6.01
N ASN A 225 12.40 -6.01 -4.72
CA ASN A 225 12.71 -7.03 -3.71
C ASN A 225 11.45 -7.71 -3.14
N MET A 226 10.35 -7.73 -3.87
CA MET A 226 9.04 -8.21 -3.38
C MET A 226 9.09 -9.62 -2.78
N LEU A 227 9.93 -10.52 -3.32
CA LEU A 227 10.15 -11.86 -2.74
C LEU A 227 10.78 -11.83 -1.35
N GLY A 228 11.50 -10.76 -1.01
CA GLY A 228 12.15 -10.55 0.29
C GLY A 228 11.32 -9.74 1.28
N GLU A 229 10.07 -9.36 0.97
CA GLU A 229 9.22 -8.64 1.90
C GLU A 229 8.55 -9.59 2.90
N GLU A 230 8.79 -9.36 4.20
CA GLU A 230 8.21 -10.19 5.26
C GLU A 230 6.69 -10.07 5.34
N ASP A 231 6.13 -8.90 5.03
CA ASP A 231 4.68 -8.67 4.96
C ASP A 231 3.96 -9.62 4.00
N LEU A 232 4.69 -10.08 2.97
CA LEU A 232 4.20 -11.00 1.95
C LEU A 232 4.59 -12.45 2.24
N ASN A 233 5.46 -12.68 3.22
CA ASN A 233 5.99 -13.97 3.63
C ASN A 233 5.82 -14.15 5.16
N PRO A 234 4.58 -14.12 5.70
CA PRO A 234 4.34 -14.10 7.15
C PRO A 234 4.88 -15.35 7.88
N ASP A 235 4.96 -16.49 7.21
CA ASP A 235 5.47 -17.75 7.78
C ASP A 235 6.96 -18.00 7.45
N GLY A 236 7.60 -17.08 6.74
CA GLY A 236 9.01 -17.17 6.34
C GLY A 236 9.22 -17.20 4.83
N PHE A 237 10.48 -17.02 4.43
CA PHE A 237 10.88 -16.97 3.02
C PHE A 237 11.00 -18.36 2.39
N PHE A 238 10.89 -18.43 1.06
CA PHE A 238 11.09 -19.64 0.25
C PHE A 238 10.08 -20.77 0.51
N LEU A 239 8.93 -20.47 1.11
CA LEU A 239 7.90 -21.46 1.43
C LEU A 239 6.86 -21.64 0.32
N HIS A 240 6.78 -20.71 -0.61
CA HIS A 240 5.80 -20.78 -1.70
C HIS A 240 6.27 -21.73 -2.81
N PRO A 241 5.40 -22.61 -3.30
CA PRO A 241 5.73 -23.45 -4.46
C PRO A 241 6.09 -22.60 -5.69
N PRO A 242 7.02 -23.07 -6.55
CA PRO A 242 7.29 -22.41 -7.83
C PRO A 242 6.01 -22.16 -8.64
N GLY A 243 5.94 -21.03 -9.34
CA GLY A 243 4.77 -20.62 -10.11
C GLY A 243 3.64 -20.00 -9.28
N THR A 244 3.77 -19.91 -7.95
CA THR A 244 2.81 -19.22 -7.10
C THR A 244 2.97 -17.70 -7.25
N ARG A 245 1.88 -16.98 -7.56
CA ARG A 245 1.90 -15.52 -7.50
C ARG A 245 1.99 -15.05 -6.06
N LEU A 246 2.94 -14.16 -5.82
CA LEU A 246 3.09 -13.53 -4.51
C LEU A 246 1.86 -12.65 -4.22
N PRO A 247 1.36 -12.60 -2.97
CA PRO A 247 0.35 -11.64 -2.56
C PRO A 247 0.91 -10.21 -2.62
N THR A 248 0.04 -9.22 -2.51
CA THR A 248 0.44 -7.81 -2.48
C THR A 248 -0.38 -7.02 -1.46
N MET A 249 0.25 -6.03 -0.85
CA MET A 249 -0.44 -5.07 0.03
C MET A 249 -1.09 -3.91 -0.75
N MET A 250 -0.83 -3.79 -2.05
CA MET A 250 -1.44 -2.74 -2.87
C MET A 250 -2.95 -2.88 -2.96
N ALA A 251 -3.68 -1.77 -2.79
CA ALA A 251 -5.13 -1.73 -2.84
C ALA A 251 -5.63 -0.45 -3.54
N PRO A 252 -5.39 -0.29 -4.84
CA PRO A 252 -6.05 0.75 -5.58
C PRO A 252 -7.56 0.61 -5.41
N THR A 253 -8.25 1.71 -5.11
CA THR A 253 -9.65 1.69 -4.69
C THR A 253 -10.45 2.76 -5.42
N ILE A 254 -11.62 2.38 -5.91
CA ILE A 254 -12.60 3.28 -6.53
C ILE A 254 -13.91 3.16 -5.75
N VAL A 255 -14.50 4.30 -5.38
CA VAL A 255 -15.80 4.37 -4.73
C VAL A 255 -16.84 4.87 -5.72
N LEU A 256 -17.90 4.11 -5.88
CA LEU A 256 -19.03 4.47 -6.72
C LEU A 256 -20.24 4.85 -5.87
N LYS A 257 -20.98 5.86 -6.32
CA LYS A 257 -22.33 6.19 -5.86
C LYS A 257 -23.23 6.32 -7.06
N ASP A 258 -24.36 5.62 -7.05
CA ASP A 258 -25.30 5.58 -8.18
C ASP A 258 -24.62 5.25 -9.52
N GLY A 259 -23.65 4.33 -9.48
CA GLY A 259 -22.89 3.88 -10.65
C GLY A 259 -21.81 4.84 -11.14
N LYS A 260 -21.58 5.98 -10.46
CA LYS A 260 -20.56 6.99 -10.86
C LYS A 260 -19.41 7.02 -9.86
N PRO A 261 -18.15 7.17 -10.32
CA PRO A 261 -17.02 7.35 -9.43
C PRO A 261 -17.16 8.67 -8.66
N VAL A 262 -17.07 8.58 -7.34
CA VAL A 262 -17.10 9.74 -6.45
C VAL A 262 -15.80 9.93 -5.69
N LEU A 263 -15.02 8.86 -5.47
CA LEU A 263 -13.70 8.90 -4.88
C LEU A 263 -12.82 7.85 -5.56
N VAL A 264 -11.64 8.26 -6.00
CA VAL A 264 -10.56 7.38 -6.44
C VAL A 264 -9.41 7.57 -5.47
N THR A 265 -8.89 6.50 -4.90
CA THR A 265 -7.90 6.58 -3.83
C THR A 265 -7.01 5.34 -3.80
N GLY A 266 -5.89 5.48 -3.14
CA GLY A 266 -4.99 4.40 -2.80
C GLY A 266 -3.79 4.98 -2.06
N SER A 267 -2.95 4.11 -1.54
CA SER A 267 -1.88 4.54 -0.66
C SER A 267 -0.59 3.76 -0.91
N ALA A 268 0.50 4.35 -0.46
CA ALA A 268 1.77 3.70 -0.21
C ALA A 268 1.93 3.38 1.28
N GLY A 269 2.83 2.47 1.66
CA GLY A 269 3.18 2.23 3.06
C GLY A 269 2.94 0.82 3.58
N SER A 270 3.12 -0.21 2.75
CA SER A 270 3.04 -1.63 3.14
C SER A 270 1.76 -1.97 3.94
N ASN A 271 1.86 -2.51 5.13
CA ASN A 271 0.73 -2.86 6.01
C ASN A 271 -0.21 -1.68 6.32
N ARG A 272 0.31 -0.43 6.26
CA ARG A 272 -0.46 0.78 6.54
C ARG A 272 -1.41 1.17 5.41
N ILE A 273 -1.21 0.65 4.18
CA ILE A 273 -2.05 0.96 3.00
C ILE A 273 -3.54 0.82 3.33
N ARG A 274 -3.95 -0.29 3.93
CA ARG A 274 -5.36 -0.56 4.26
C ARG A 274 -5.94 0.43 5.28
N SER A 275 -5.21 0.71 6.37
CA SER A 275 -5.70 1.63 7.41
C SER A 275 -5.78 3.06 6.92
N VAL A 276 -4.87 3.48 6.03
CA VAL A 276 -4.94 4.80 5.39
C VAL A 276 -6.17 4.92 4.50
N ILE A 277 -6.41 3.93 3.62
CA ILE A 277 -7.55 3.94 2.70
C ILE A 277 -8.87 3.92 3.48
N ILE A 278 -8.97 3.10 4.53
CA ILE A 278 -10.18 3.04 5.37
C ILE A 278 -10.41 4.40 6.06
N GLN A 279 -9.39 5.02 6.65
CA GLN A 279 -9.52 6.33 7.27
C GLN A 279 -9.92 7.41 6.25
N MET A 280 -9.39 7.36 5.03
CA MET A 280 -9.80 8.24 3.93
C MET A 280 -11.29 8.06 3.60
N ILE A 281 -11.76 6.83 3.42
CA ILE A 281 -13.16 6.50 3.14
C ILE A 281 -14.06 6.96 4.28
N VAL A 282 -13.72 6.66 5.52
CA VAL A 282 -14.50 7.04 6.70
C VAL A 282 -14.57 8.56 6.85
N ASN A 283 -13.45 9.25 6.73
CA ASN A 283 -13.40 10.69 6.87
C ASN A 283 -14.22 11.41 5.80
N THR A 284 -14.14 10.97 4.55
CA THR A 284 -14.85 11.63 3.44
C THR A 284 -16.32 11.23 3.38
N LEU A 285 -16.65 9.94 3.44
CA LEU A 285 -18.00 9.45 3.17
C LEU A 285 -18.88 9.44 4.42
N CYS A 286 -18.32 9.12 5.60
CA CYS A 286 -19.11 8.99 6.83
C CYS A 286 -19.06 10.27 7.67
N ASN A 287 -17.88 10.88 7.79
CA ASN A 287 -17.69 12.05 8.63
C ASN A 287 -17.85 13.38 7.87
N GLY A 288 -18.05 13.32 6.53
CA GLY A 288 -18.30 14.49 5.68
C GLY A 288 -17.12 15.45 5.58
N MET A 289 -15.89 14.96 5.78
CA MET A 289 -14.69 15.77 5.73
C MET A 289 -14.32 16.10 4.28
N ASP A 290 -13.86 17.33 4.04
CA ASP A 290 -13.28 17.71 2.75
C ASP A 290 -12.06 16.85 2.41
N LEU A 291 -11.85 16.55 1.11
CA LEU A 291 -10.81 15.65 0.64
C LEU A 291 -9.40 16.06 1.10
N VAL A 292 -9.07 17.35 0.98
CA VAL A 292 -7.74 17.86 1.37
C VAL A 292 -7.54 17.73 2.88
N LYS A 293 -8.56 18.10 3.67
CA LYS A 293 -8.54 17.94 5.12
C LYS A 293 -8.45 16.47 5.52
N SER A 294 -9.17 15.59 4.85
CA SER A 294 -9.11 14.14 5.10
C SER A 294 -7.72 13.57 4.83
N THR A 295 -7.09 13.98 3.74
CA THR A 295 -5.72 13.57 3.39
C THR A 295 -4.71 14.04 4.43
N ASP A 296 -4.86 15.27 4.93
CA ASP A 296 -3.97 15.89 5.93
C ASP A 296 -4.28 15.48 7.38
N SER A 297 -5.43 14.86 7.64
CA SER A 297 -5.86 14.46 8.99
C SER A 297 -4.86 13.53 9.67
N PRO A 298 -4.70 13.67 11.00
CA PRO A 298 -3.92 12.74 11.80
C PRO A 298 -4.42 11.30 11.64
N ARG A 299 -3.49 10.37 11.58
CA ARG A 299 -3.76 8.93 11.38
C ARG A 299 -3.43 8.11 12.59
N ILE A 300 -4.15 6.98 12.71
CA ILE A 300 -3.80 5.90 13.59
C ILE A 300 -3.47 4.64 12.79
N HIS A 301 -2.63 3.79 13.37
CA HIS A 301 -2.36 2.45 12.86
C HIS A 301 -2.13 1.49 14.02
N ILE A 302 -2.55 0.22 13.86
CA ILE A 302 -2.37 -0.81 14.89
C ILE A 302 -1.47 -1.90 14.36
N GLU A 303 -0.40 -2.17 15.10
CA GLU A 303 0.49 -3.32 14.92
C GLU A 303 0.64 -4.05 16.25
N GLY A 304 0.26 -5.35 16.28
CA GLY A 304 0.15 -6.07 17.53
C GLY A 304 -0.82 -5.36 18.49
N ASN A 305 -0.38 -5.12 19.73
CA ASN A 305 -1.15 -4.36 20.71
C ASN A 305 -0.76 -2.87 20.80
N ILE A 306 0.03 -2.38 19.85
CA ILE A 306 0.50 -1.00 19.82
C ILE A 306 -0.38 -0.20 18.86
N LEU A 307 -0.99 0.86 19.38
CA LEU A 307 -1.64 1.88 18.57
C LEU A 307 -0.68 3.04 18.35
N HIS A 308 -0.23 3.18 17.12
CA HIS A 308 0.55 4.32 16.65
C HIS A 308 -0.39 5.48 16.33
N ALA A 309 -0.12 6.66 16.88
CA ALA A 309 -0.91 7.85 16.66
C ALA A 309 -0.05 9.02 16.19
N GLU A 310 -0.46 9.69 15.11
CA GLU A 310 0.16 10.93 14.65
C GLU A 310 -0.14 12.12 15.57
N PRO A 311 0.69 13.18 15.52
CA PRO A 311 0.36 14.44 16.19
C PRO A 311 -0.96 14.99 15.70
N GLY A 312 -1.79 15.48 16.63
CA GLY A 312 -3.12 16.02 16.35
C GLY A 312 -4.27 15.02 16.52
N VAL A 313 -4.00 13.74 16.81
CA VAL A 313 -5.03 12.84 17.36
C VAL A 313 -5.42 13.34 18.75
N PRO A 314 -6.74 13.53 19.05
CA PRO A 314 -7.18 14.09 20.32
C PRO A 314 -6.75 13.25 21.53
N ASP A 315 -6.21 13.91 22.56
CA ASP A 315 -5.71 13.22 23.75
C ASP A 315 -6.80 12.47 24.52
N ASP A 316 -8.02 13.02 24.57
CA ASP A 316 -9.16 12.35 25.20
C ASP A 316 -9.57 11.04 24.50
N GLU A 317 -9.39 10.96 23.18
CA GLU A 317 -9.58 9.72 22.44
C GLU A 317 -8.43 8.72 22.71
N LEU A 318 -7.19 9.19 22.76
CA LEU A 318 -6.05 8.36 23.10
C LEU A 318 -6.12 7.84 24.54
N ASP A 319 -6.60 8.64 25.49
CA ASP A 319 -6.81 8.23 26.89
C ASP A 319 -7.87 7.12 27.01
N LYS A 320 -8.93 7.17 26.22
CA LYS A 320 -9.92 6.08 26.13
C LYS A 320 -9.28 4.80 25.60
N LEU A 321 -8.51 4.92 24.51
CA LEU A 321 -7.86 3.81 23.84
C LEU A 321 -6.69 3.24 24.64
N SER A 322 -6.04 4.03 25.50
CA SER A 322 -4.92 3.57 26.36
C SER A 322 -5.32 2.49 27.37
N LYS A 323 -6.62 2.35 27.67
CA LYS A 323 -7.15 1.28 28.50
C LYS A 323 -7.06 -0.10 27.84
N HIS A 324 -6.96 -0.11 26.51
CA HIS A 324 -6.97 -1.32 25.70
C HIS A 324 -5.66 -1.50 24.90
N PHE A 325 -5.07 -0.42 24.37
CA PHE A 325 -3.87 -0.42 23.55
C PHE A 325 -2.69 0.24 24.25
N LYS A 326 -1.49 -0.24 23.97
CA LYS A 326 -0.28 0.51 24.24
C LYS A 326 -0.15 1.64 23.24
N ILE A 327 -0.22 2.91 23.68
CA ILE A 327 -0.18 4.06 22.79
C ILE A 327 1.26 4.46 22.49
N LYS A 328 1.59 4.58 21.21
CA LYS A 328 2.83 5.20 20.71
C LYS A 328 2.48 6.51 20.00
N LYS A 329 2.71 7.63 20.66
CA LYS A 329 2.56 8.96 20.06
C LYS A 329 3.80 9.29 19.25
N TRP A 330 3.59 9.75 18.02
CA TRP A 330 4.64 10.25 17.14
C TRP A 330 4.76 11.77 17.30
N HIS A 331 5.95 12.31 17.07
CA HIS A 331 6.21 13.77 17.23
C HIS A 331 5.89 14.54 15.96
N ASP A 332 6.04 13.90 14.79
CA ASP A 332 5.85 14.50 13.47
C ASP A 332 4.95 13.64 12.58
N LYS A 333 4.33 14.27 11.57
CA LYS A 333 3.73 13.54 10.45
C LYS A 333 4.82 12.75 9.73
N ASN A 334 4.63 11.45 9.58
CA ASN A 334 5.68 10.57 9.16
C ASN A 334 5.26 9.67 8.00
N VAL A 335 6.20 9.34 7.11
CA VAL A 335 5.99 8.36 6.01
C VAL A 335 5.56 6.99 6.51
N PHE A 336 5.80 6.66 7.78
CA PHE A 336 5.28 5.47 8.45
C PHE A 336 3.76 5.33 8.24
N PHE A 337 3.02 6.41 8.36
CA PHE A 337 1.56 6.42 8.18
C PHE A 337 1.10 6.39 6.72
N GLY A 338 1.97 6.00 5.81
CA GLY A 338 1.66 5.86 4.39
C GLY A 338 1.59 7.18 3.64
N GLY A 339 1.03 7.14 2.45
CA GLY A 339 0.81 8.32 1.61
C GLY A 339 -0.35 8.08 0.66
N CYS A 340 -1.46 8.79 0.88
CA CYS A 340 -2.72 8.62 0.17
C CYS A 340 -2.90 9.72 -0.88
N ASN A 341 -2.91 9.35 -2.16
CA ASN A 341 -3.20 10.28 -3.25
C ASN A 341 -4.61 10.01 -3.77
N SER A 342 -5.47 11.01 -3.75
CA SER A 342 -6.90 10.82 -4.01
C SER A 342 -7.48 11.90 -4.92
N VAL A 343 -8.51 11.52 -5.68
CA VAL A 343 -9.37 12.43 -6.43
C VAL A 343 -10.82 12.18 -6.01
N MET A 344 -11.55 13.24 -5.73
CA MET A 344 -12.96 13.19 -5.35
C MET A 344 -13.71 14.29 -6.10
N ASN A 345 -14.65 13.91 -6.95
CA ASN A 345 -15.33 14.80 -7.86
C ASN A 345 -14.31 15.57 -8.76
N ASP A 346 -14.22 16.88 -8.59
CA ASP A 346 -13.33 17.80 -9.33
C ASP A 346 -12.07 18.21 -8.54
N LYS A 347 -11.84 17.61 -7.37
CA LYS A 347 -10.74 17.95 -6.47
C LYS A 347 -9.74 16.81 -6.35
N GLY A 348 -8.46 17.14 -6.37
CA GLY A 348 -7.38 16.23 -6.04
C GLY A 348 -6.71 16.60 -4.71
N ALA A 349 -6.15 15.59 -4.03
CA ALA A 349 -5.33 15.78 -2.85
C ALA A 349 -4.14 14.83 -2.87
N GLY A 350 -2.94 15.42 -2.85
CA GLY A 350 -1.68 14.71 -2.66
C GLY A 350 -1.29 14.69 -1.19
N ASP A 351 -0.80 13.56 -0.71
CA ASP A 351 -0.44 13.39 0.70
C ASP A 351 0.89 14.06 1.04
N PRO A 352 0.93 14.99 2.00
CA PRO A 352 2.16 15.68 2.37
C PRO A 352 3.21 14.75 2.98
N ARG A 353 2.81 13.61 3.56
CA ARG A 353 3.76 12.64 4.16
C ARG A 353 4.71 12.02 3.13
N ARG A 354 4.29 11.98 1.86
CA ARG A 354 5.07 11.45 0.73
C ARG A 354 5.16 12.41 -0.45
N TRP A 355 5.04 13.72 -0.19
CA TRP A 355 5.11 14.77 -1.22
C TRP A 355 4.16 14.52 -2.39
N GLY A 356 2.97 14.02 -2.08
CA GLY A 356 1.92 13.82 -3.06
C GLY A 356 1.52 15.14 -3.71
N TYR A 357 1.19 15.08 -5.01
CA TYR A 357 0.82 16.25 -5.79
C TYR A 357 -0.49 16.01 -6.55
N THR A 358 -1.18 17.08 -6.91
CA THR A 358 -2.41 17.02 -7.70
C THR A 358 -2.35 18.04 -8.82
N VAL A 359 -2.89 17.67 -9.99
CA VAL A 359 -3.02 18.54 -11.17
C VAL A 359 -4.44 18.42 -11.70
N THR A 360 -5.02 19.55 -12.07
CA THR A 360 -6.24 19.62 -12.88
C THR A 360 -5.87 20.15 -14.25
N VAL A 361 -6.28 19.46 -15.31
CA VAL A 361 -5.98 19.79 -16.73
C VAL A 361 -7.26 19.97 -17.51
#